data_362a3a5f2dcf24c723d7f0d6a765a430
#
_entry.id   362a3a5f2dcf24c723d7f0d6a765a430
#
_cell.length_a   1.000
_cell.length_b   1.000
_cell.length_c   1.000
_cell.angle_alpha   90.00
_cell.angle_beta   90.00
_cell.angle_gamma   90.00
#
_symmetry.space_group_name_H-M   'P 1'
#
loop_
_entity.id
_entity.type
_entity.pdbx_description
1 polymer ?
#
loop_
_entity_poly.entity_id
_entity_poly.type
_entity_poly.pdbx_seq_one_letter_code
_entity_poly.pdbx_strand_id
1 'polypeptide(L)'
;MAQEILVLTEADVRQTLTMAEAVDLARAGLKADAADEVMGDKYYMDLRPEHFVKPFSGYKAGEDLFFVKTFNFFADNPHQGLPVTSSQVLLFDTETGRLVCLMEAGWITAMKTGASTALTVEGLCRSDATTVTIFGAGLQGQMHLSALYAVRSWAQVWLVDLDRAKAERVASEMGSALGLDIEAADSAEGAVRESDVVITVTTGS
;
A
#
# COMPACT_ATOMS: atom_id res chain seq x y z
N MET A 1 -37.76 -7.71 -0.19
CA MET A 1 -37.23 -6.36 -0.48
C MET A 1 -35.96 -6.53 -1.30
N ALA A 2 -35.75 -5.70 -2.32
CA ALA A 2 -34.48 -5.74 -3.06
C ALA A 2 -33.34 -5.36 -2.10
N GLN A 3 -32.21 -6.07 -2.20
CA GLN A 3 -31.02 -5.76 -1.44
C GLN A 3 -30.24 -4.68 -2.19
N GLU A 4 -29.99 -3.56 -1.54
CA GLU A 4 -29.08 -2.55 -2.07
C GLU A 4 -27.65 -2.91 -1.64
N ILE A 5 -26.73 -2.85 -2.59
CA ILE A 5 -25.29 -3.09 -2.38
C ILE A 5 -24.58 -1.82 -2.83
N LEU A 6 -23.73 -1.27 -1.96
CA LEU A 6 -22.86 -0.17 -2.33
C LEU A 6 -21.73 -0.68 -3.22
N VAL A 7 -21.53 -0.05 -4.37
CA VAL A 7 -20.42 -0.38 -5.27
C VAL A 7 -19.48 0.83 -5.33
N LEU A 8 -18.21 0.65 -4.93
CA LEU A 8 -17.21 1.70 -4.93
C LEU A 8 -16.13 1.40 -5.98
N THR A 9 -15.94 2.36 -6.86
CA THR A 9 -14.83 2.36 -7.83
C THR A 9 -13.53 2.81 -7.16
N GLU A 10 -12.40 2.65 -7.85
CA GLU A 10 -11.12 3.19 -7.36
C GLU A 10 -11.20 4.72 -7.13
N ALA A 11 -11.91 5.45 -8.01
CA ALA A 11 -12.08 6.89 -7.88
C ALA A 11 -12.84 7.29 -6.60
N ASP A 12 -13.85 6.52 -6.22
CA ASP A 12 -14.58 6.72 -4.97
C ASP A 12 -13.69 6.46 -3.76
N VAL A 13 -12.94 5.35 -3.80
CA VAL A 13 -12.02 4.96 -2.72
C VAL A 13 -10.91 5.99 -2.51
N ARG A 14 -10.35 6.56 -3.59
CA ARG A 14 -9.31 7.60 -3.51
C ARG A 14 -9.77 8.88 -2.79
N GLN A 15 -11.06 9.17 -2.80
CA GLN A 15 -11.63 10.36 -2.16
C GLN A 15 -11.99 10.14 -0.69
N THR A 16 -12.03 8.91 -0.21
CA THR A 16 -12.55 8.56 1.12
C THR A 16 -11.47 8.37 2.18
N LEU A 17 -10.20 8.23 1.80
CA LEU A 17 -9.13 7.87 2.73
C LEU A 17 -7.85 8.63 2.40
N THR A 18 -7.34 9.40 3.36
CA THR A 18 -6.01 10.03 3.29
C THR A 18 -4.92 9.05 3.76
N MET A 19 -3.65 9.32 3.39
CA MET A 19 -2.55 8.47 3.84
C MET A 19 -2.33 8.54 5.36
N ALA A 20 -2.55 9.68 5.99
CA ALA A 20 -2.46 9.81 7.44
C ALA A 20 -3.49 8.91 8.16
N GLU A 21 -4.74 8.94 7.71
CA GLU A 21 -5.77 8.03 8.22
C GLU A 21 -5.43 6.55 7.96
N ALA A 22 -4.87 6.23 6.79
CA ALA A 22 -4.43 4.87 6.48
C ALA A 22 -3.32 4.38 7.43
N VAL A 23 -2.39 5.25 7.82
CA VAL A 23 -1.34 4.95 8.81
C VAL A 23 -1.98 4.70 10.19
N ASP A 24 -2.91 5.56 10.62
CA ASP A 24 -3.58 5.39 11.92
C ASP A 24 -4.44 4.13 11.97
N LEU A 25 -5.17 3.82 10.91
CA LEU A 25 -5.93 2.57 10.77
C LEU A 25 -5.03 1.34 10.76
N ALA A 26 -3.90 1.39 10.05
CA ALA A 26 -2.91 0.30 10.06
C ALA A 26 -2.32 0.10 11.46
N ARG A 27 -2.03 1.18 12.19
CA ARG A 27 -1.56 1.14 13.59
C ARG A 27 -2.61 0.51 14.51
N ALA A 28 -3.88 0.91 14.38
CA ALA A 28 -4.98 0.32 15.14
C ALA A 28 -5.15 -1.17 14.83
N GLY A 29 -5.07 -1.55 13.54
CA GLY A 29 -5.14 -2.95 13.12
C GLY A 29 -4.02 -3.81 13.70
N LEU A 30 -2.76 -3.33 13.70
CA LEU A 30 -1.63 -4.05 14.30
C LEU A 30 -1.79 -4.22 15.82
N LYS A 31 -2.35 -3.22 16.52
CA LYS A 31 -2.63 -3.32 17.95
C LYS A 31 -3.75 -4.34 18.24
N ALA A 32 -4.80 -4.35 17.43
CA ALA A 32 -5.91 -5.29 17.58
C ALA A 32 -5.44 -6.74 17.29
N ASP A 33 -4.58 -6.93 16.29
CA ASP A 33 -3.98 -8.23 15.99
C ASP A 33 -3.11 -8.73 17.16
N ALA A 34 -2.27 -7.86 17.71
CA ALA A 34 -1.44 -8.18 18.89
C ALA A 34 -2.25 -8.43 20.17
N ALA A 35 -3.50 -8.00 20.23
CA ALA A 35 -4.43 -8.23 21.34
C ALA A 35 -5.36 -9.45 21.11
N ASP A 36 -5.14 -10.23 20.05
CA ASP A 36 -6.00 -11.35 19.64
C ASP A 36 -7.47 -10.94 19.36
N GLU A 37 -7.68 -9.68 18.96
CA GLU A 37 -9.00 -9.16 18.62
C GLU A 37 -9.38 -9.38 17.14
N VAL A 38 -8.43 -9.83 16.33
CA VAL A 38 -8.61 -10.05 14.89
C VAL A 38 -8.65 -11.53 14.58
N MET A 39 -9.67 -11.95 13.84
CA MET A 39 -9.81 -13.28 13.29
C MET A 39 -9.72 -13.19 11.76
N GLY A 40 -9.03 -14.12 11.15
CA GLY A 40 -8.96 -14.17 9.70
C GLY A 40 -8.06 -15.26 9.17
N ASP A 41 -8.25 -15.58 7.91
CA ASP A 41 -7.48 -16.59 7.22
C ASP A 41 -7.05 -16.11 5.85
N LYS A 42 -5.93 -16.62 5.36
CA LYS A 42 -5.33 -16.25 4.09
C LYS A 42 -4.90 -17.49 3.35
N TYR A 43 -5.39 -17.65 2.14
CA TYR A 43 -5.06 -18.76 1.25
C TYR A 43 -4.15 -18.25 0.13
N TYR A 44 -3.42 -19.19 -0.45
CA TYR A 44 -2.62 -18.95 -1.64
C TYR A 44 -2.96 -20.03 -2.67
N MET A 45 -3.30 -19.61 -3.88
CA MET A 45 -3.61 -20.54 -4.97
C MET A 45 -2.79 -20.15 -6.21
N ASP A 46 -1.87 -21.04 -6.60
CA ASP A 46 -1.23 -20.95 -7.90
C ASP A 46 -2.19 -21.46 -8.97
N LEU A 47 -2.47 -20.62 -9.95
CA LEU A 47 -3.33 -20.99 -11.09
C LEU A 47 -2.51 -21.54 -12.25
N ARG A 48 -1.32 -20.99 -12.47
CA ARG A 48 -0.32 -21.35 -13.46
C ARG A 48 0.99 -20.62 -13.15
N PRO A 49 2.13 -20.93 -13.79
CA PRO A 49 3.38 -20.21 -13.52
C PRO A 49 3.19 -18.69 -13.54
N GLU A 50 3.71 -18.00 -12.53
CA GLU A 50 3.65 -16.54 -12.35
C GLU A 50 2.23 -15.93 -12.30
N HIS A 51 1.21 -16.75 -12.00
CA HIS A 51 -0.17 -16.31 -11.84
C HIS A 51 -0.76 -16.92 -10.58
N PHE A 52 -1.15 -16.08 -9.62
CA PHE A 52 -1.73 -16.55 -8.37
C PHE A 52 -2.84 -15.64 -7.85
N VAL A 53 -3.67 -16.22 -7.01
CA VAL A 53 -4.71 -15.52 -6.27
C VAL A 53 -4.51 -15.74 -4.78
N LYS A 54 -4.69 -14.68 -4.00
CA LYS A 54 -4.69 -14.73 -2.53
C LYS A 54 -6.03 -14.23 -2.01
N PRO A 55 -7.04 -15.11 -1.87
CA PRO A 55 -8.23 -14.76 -1.11
C PRO A 55 -7.92 -14.77 0.38
N PHE A 56 -8.47 -13.84 1.10
CA PHE A 56 -8.42 -13.80 2.55
C PHE A 56 -9.63 -13.10 3.13
N SER A 57 -9.99 -13.48 4.35
CA SER A 57 -11.08 -12.90 5.10
C SER A 57 -10.57 -12.37 6.43
N GLY A 58 -11.31 -11.44 7.02
CA GLY A 58 -10.97 -10.92 8.32
C GLY A 58 -12.17 -10.28 9.00
N TYR A 59 -12.13 -10.38 10.32
CA TYR A 59 -13.09 -9.78 11.23
C TYR A 59 -12.36 -9.27 12.46
N LYS A 60 -12.69 -8.06 12.90
CA LYS A 60 -12.24 -7.55 14.19
C LYS A 60 -13.39 -7.64 15.19
N ALA A 61 -13.11 -8.17 16.37
CA ALA A 61 -14.11 -8.36 17.40
C ALA A 61 -14.85 -7.04 17.74
N GLY A 62 -16.19 -7.11 17.77
CA GLY A 62 -17.04 -5.97 18.05
C GLY A 62 -17.36 -5.05 16.88
N GLU A 63 -16.86 -5.33 15.69
CA GLU A 63 -17.24 -4.59 14.48
C GLU A 63 -18.53 -5.17 13.86
N ASP A 64 -19.31 -4.32 13.21
CA ASP A 64 -20.56 -4.72 12.54
C ASP A 64 -20.32 -5.33 11.16
N LEU A 65 -19.08 -5.32 10.68
CA LEU A 65 -18.71 -5.79 9.34
C LEU A 65 -17.54 -6.77 9.42
N PHE A 66 -17.59 -7.80 8.56
CA PHE A 66 -16.43 -8.59 8.19
C PHE A 66 -16.13 -8.45 6.71
N PHE A 67 -14.92 -8.77 6.28
CA PHE A 67 -14.54 -8.65 4.88
C PHE A 67 -14.04 -9.95 4.27
N VAL A 68 -14.23 -10.06 2.96
CA VAL A 68 -13.51 -10.99 2.09
C VAL A 68 -12.78 -10.16 1.03
N LYS A 69 -11.49 -10.41 0.88
CA LYS A 69 -10.65 -9.74 -0.10
C LYS A 69 -10.01 -10.74 -1.04
N THR A 70 -9.89 -10.39 -2.31
CA THR A 70 -9.00 -11.07 -3.24
C THR A 70 -7.82 -10.16 -3.58
N PHE A 71 -6.63 -10.75 -3.66
CA PHE A 71 -5.46 -10.14 -4.29
C PHE A 71 -5.02 -11.05 -5.42
N ASN A 72 -4.96 -10.53 -6.62
CA ASN A 72 -4.65 -11.29 -7.83
C ASN A 72 -3.35 -10.77 -8.42
N PHE A 73 -2.46 -11.67 -8.83
CA PHE A 73 -1.21 -11.38 -9.53
C PHE A 73 -1.17 -12.15 -10.84
N PHE A 74 -1.07 -11.44 -11.94
CA PHE A 74 -1.09 -11.97 -13.30
C PHE A 74 0.02 -11.30 -14.11
N ALA A 75 1.17 -11.96 -14.23
CA ALA A 75 2.38 -11.39 -14.84
C ALA A 75 2.16 -10.97 -16.30
N ASP A 76 1.33 -11.68 -17.04
CA ASP A 76 1.07 -11.43 -18.47
C ASP A 76 0.08 -10.28 -18.76
N ASN A 77 -0.59 -9.76 -17.75
CA ASN A 77 -1.60 -8.70 -17.91
C ASN A 77 -1.12 -7.46 -18.66
N PRO A 78 0.14 -6.97 -18.47
CA PRO A 78 0.64 -5.82 -19.21
C PRO A 78 0.61 -6.00 -20.73
N HIS A 79 0.74 -7.21 -21.23
CA HIS A 79 0.62 -7.49 -22.69
C HIS A 79 -0.80 -7.23 -23.24
N GLN A 80 -1.79 -7.13 -22.35
CA GLN A 80 -3.18 -6.83 -22.67
C GLN A 80 -3.62 -5.44 -22.19
N GLY A 81 -2.68 -4.59 -21.75
CA GLY A 81 -2.95 -3.26 -21.20
C GLY A 81 -3.63 -3.29 -19.82
N LEU A 82 -3.57 -4.42 -19.11
CA LEU A 82 -4.14 -4.59 -17.78
C LEU A 82 -3.04 -4.50 -16.71
N PRO A 83 -3.36 -4.11 -15.46
CA PRO A 83 -2.42 -4.09 -14.36
C PRO A 83 -1.99 -5.52 -13.96
N VAL A 84 -0.74 -5.68 -13.55
CA VAL A 84 -0.20 -6.97 -13.05
C VAL A 84 -0.98 -7.44 -11.81
N THR A 85 -1.38 -6.50 -10.95
CA THR A 85 -2.12 -6.80 -9.73
C THR A 85 -3.51 -6.17 -9.75
N SER A 86 -4.48 -6.87 -9.18
CA SER A 86 -5.81 -6.33 -8.89
C SER A 86 -6.30 -6.83 -7.53
N SER A 87 -7.20 -6.08 -6.91
CA SER A 87 -7.80 -6.48 -5.64
C SER A 87 -9.24 -6.01 -5.55
N GLN A 88 -10.09 -6.83 -4.95
CA GLN A 88 -11.46 -6.49 -4.62
C GLN A 88 -11.73 -6.80 -3.15
N VAL A 89 -12.55 -5.98 -2.50
CA VAL A 89 -13.06 -6.21 -1.14
C VAL A 89 -14.57 -6.29 -1.17
N LEU A 90 -15.10 -7.31 -0.52
CA LEU A 90 -16.51 -7.45 -0.19
C LEU A 90 -16.68 -7.25 1.31
N LEU A 91 -17.63 -6.40 1.71
CA LEU A 91 -18.00 -6.22 3.11
C LEU A 91 -19.35 -6.85 3.37
N PHE A 92 -19.45 -7.55 4.47
CA PHE A 92 -20.64 -8.28 4.90
C PHE A 92 -21.04 -7.82 6.29
N ASP A 93 -22.33 -7.70 6.50
CA ASP A 93 -22.93 -7.46 7.80
C ASP A 93 -22.80 -8.70 8.69
N THR A 94 -22.35 -8.52 9.95
CA THR A 94 -22.05 -9.64 10.87
C THR A 94 -23.28 -10.30 11.45
N GLU A 95 -24.43 -9.62 11.53
CA GLU A 95 -25.67 -10.20 12.07
C GLU A 95 -26.39 -11.06 11.05
N THR A 96 -26.39 -10.64 9.79
CA THR A 96 -27.24 -11.24 8.73
C THR A 96 -26.42 -12.00 7.68
N GLY A 97 -25.11 -11.80 7.62
CA GLY A 97 -24.26 -12.34 6.55
C GLY A 97 -24.50 -11.71 5.18
N ARG A 98 -25.26 -10.59 5.09
CA ARG A 98 -25.57 -9.95 3.82
C ARG A 98 -24.40 -9.15 3.29
N LEU A 99 -24.15 -9.25 1.98
CA LEU A 99 -23.22 -8.37 1.28
C LEU A 99 -23.76 -6.93 1.32
N VAL A 100 -22.98 -5.99 1.82
CA VAL A 100 -23.34 -4.57 1.92
C VAL A 100 -22.48 -3.68 1.02
N CYS A 101 -21.25 -4.11 0.71
CA CYS A 101 -20.36 -3.33 -0.16
C CYS A 101 -19.49 -4.24 -1.01
N LEU A 102 -19.28 -3.84 -2.26
CA LEU A 102 -18.23 -4.32 -3.16
C LEU A 102 -17.37 -3.13 -3.56
N MET A 103 -16.05 -3.21 -3.34
CA MET A 103 -15.14 -2.12 -3.73
C MET A 103 -13.92 -2.61 -4.51
N GLU A 104 -13.47 -1.79 -5.44
CA GLU A 104 -12.13 -1.89 -5.99
C GLU A 104 -11.12 -1.58 -4.87
N ALA A 105 -10.09 -2.40 -4.73
CA ALA A 105 -9.21 -2.33 -3.58
C ALA A 105 -7.70 -2.23 -3.93
N GLY A 106 -7.35 -1.97 -5.18
CA GLY A 106 -5.96 -1.78 -5.60
C GLY A 106 -5.31 -0.60 -4.88
N TRP A 107 -6.03 0.52 -4.82
CA TRP A 107 -5.57 1.73 -4.13
C TRP A 107 -5.39 1.50 -2.63
N ILE A 108 -6.39 0.95 -1.93
CA ILE A 108 -6.29 0.61 -0.49
C ILE A 108 -5.15 -0.37 -0.23
N THR A 109 -4.95 -1.35 -1.13
CA THR A 109 -3.84 -2.31 -1.02
C THR A 109 -2.48 -1.61 -1.07
N ALA A 110 -2.33 -0.65 -1.97
CA ALA A 110 -1.10 0.14 -2.09
C ALA A 110 -0.88 1.04 -0.87
N MET A 111 -1.91 1.75 -0.42
CA MET A 111 -1.86 2.60 0.78
C MET A 111 -1.50 1.80 2.03
N LYS A 112 -2.17 0.68 2.28
CA LYS A 112 -1.90 -0.18 3.45
C LYS A 112 -0.47 -0.68 3.45
N THR A 113 0.09 -0.99 2.29
CA THR A 113 1.47 -1.47 2.18
C THR A 113 2.45 -0.36 2.56
N GLY A 114 2.29 0.85 2.03
CA GLY A 114 3.06 2.02 2.43
C GLY A 114 2.93 2.34 3.92
N ALA A 115 1.70 2.35 4.43
CA ALA A 115 1.41 2.61 5.85
C ALA A 115 2.12 1.59 6.77
N SER A 116 2.12 0.31 6.42
CA SER A 116 2.82 -0.73 7.21
C SER A 116 4.34 -0.49 7.24
N THR A 117 4.94 -0.09 6.12
CA THR A 117 6.37 0.26 6.07
C THR A 117 6.65 1.51 6.91
N ALA A 118 5.82 2.54 6.83
CA ALA A 118 5.99 3.75 7.63
C ALA A 118 5.94 3.46 9.13
N LEU A 119 5.03 2.61 9.59
CA LEU A 119 4.97 2.16 10.98
C LEU A 119 6.20 1.34 11.40
N THR A 120 6.73 0.52 10.49
CA THR A 120 7.97 -0.22 10.73
C THR A 120 9.15 0.74 10.91
N VAL A 121 9.26 1.73 10.03
CA VAL A 121 10.30 2.78 10.12
C VAL A 121 10.13 3.60 11.39
N GLU A 122 8.92 4.02 11.74
CA GLU A 122 8.66 4.77 12.96
C GLU A 122 9.08 4.00 14.22
N GLY A 123 8.82 2.68 14.27
CA GLY A 123 9.10 1.86 15.45
C GLY A 123 10.53 1.32 15.55
N LEU A 124 11.21 1.12 14.43
CA LEU A 124 12.51 0.42 14.40
C LEU A 124 13.68 1.29 13.95
N CYS A 125 13.42 2.43 13.31
CA CYS A 125 14.47 3.31 12.85
C CYS A 125 15.04 4.14 14.00
N ARG A 126 16.31 4.56 13.88
CA ARG A 126 16.92 5.50 14.82
C ARG A 126 16.12 6.80 14.88
N SER A 127 16.04 7.40 16.04
CA SER A 127 15.30 8.65 16.24
C SER A 127 15.89 9.84 15.47
N ASP A 128 17.19 9.82 15.19
CA ASP A 128 17.93 10.83 14.44
C ASP A 128 18.00 10.57 12.93
N ALA A 129 17.38 9.51 12.41
CA ALA A 129 17.33 9.20 10.98
C ALA A 129 16.56 10.29 10.22
N THR A 130 17.17 10.85 9.19
CA THR A 130 16.63 11.97 8.40
C THR A 130 16.69 11.74 6.90
N THR A 131 17.34 10.67 6.46
CA THR A 131 17.57 10.42 5.03
C THR A 131 17.00 9.06 4.61
N VAL A 132 16.36 9.01 3.45
CA VAL A 132 15.75 7.78 2.93
C VAL A 132 15.95 7.62 1.43
N THR A 133 16.27 6.41 1.01
CA THR A 133 16.26 6.01 -0.41
C THR A 133 15.13 5.02 -0.68
N ILE A 134 14.36 5.26 -1.74
CA ILE A 134 13.32 4.34 -2.23
C ILE A 134 13.69 3.84 -3.61
N PHE A 135 13.80 2.53 -3.76
CA PHE A 135 13.97 1.84 -5.05
C PHE A 135 12.62 1.44 -5.62
N GLY A 136 12.27 2.02 -6.76
CA GLY A 136 11.01 1.84 -7.47
C GLY A 136 10.11 3.08 -7.44
N ALA A 137 9.97 3.77 -8.57
CA ALA A 137 9.13 4.95 -8.75
C ALA A 137 7.69 4.61 -9.23
N GLY A 138 7.23 3.37 -9.01
CA GLY A 138 5.87 2.93 -9.30
C GLY A 138 4.85 3.39 -8.25
N LEU A 139 3.62 2.89 -8.35
CA LEU A 139 2.56 3.18 -7.38
C LEU A 139 3.00 2.88 -5.94
N GLN A 140 3.68 1.77 -5.70
CA GLN A 140 4.19 1.41 -4.37
C GLN A 140 5.21 2.44 -3.86
N GLY A 141 6.16 2.87 -4.69
CA GLY A 141 7.12 3.91 -4.29
C GLY A 141 6.45 5.21 -3.85
N GLN A 142 5.45 5.66 -4.61
CA GLN A 142 4.66 6.85 -4.29
C GLN A 142 3.87 6.70 -2.98
N MET A 143 3.27 5.52 -2.75
CA MET A 143 2.54 5.24 -1.49
C MET A 143 3.48 5.18 -0.29
N HIS A 144 4.68 4.60 -0.45
CA HIS A 144 5.68 4.56 0.61
C HIS A 144 6.20 5.97 0.93
N LEU A 145 6.47 6.81 -0.08
CA LEU A 145 6.82 8.21 0.12
C LEU A 145 5.76 8.95 0.93
N SER A 146 4.50 8.86 0.51
CA SER A 146 3.39 9.52 1.20
C SER A 146 3.24 9.03 2.64
N ALA A 147 3.40 7.73 2.89
CA ALA A 147 3.26 7.15 4.22
C ALA A 147 4.43 7.49 5.14
N LEU A 148 5.66 7.49 4.64
CA LEU A 148 6.84 7.91 5.39
C LEU A 148 6.74 9.37 5.83
N TYR A 149 6.24 10.22 4.95
CA TYR A 149 6.02 11.62 5.26
C TYR A 149 4.93 11.82 6.33
N ALA A 150 3.91 10.98 6.34
CA ALA A 150 2.85 11.05 7.35
C ALA A 150 3.34 10.73 8.78
N VAL A 151 4.46 10.03 8.95
CA VAL A 151 4.98 9.64 10.28
C VAL A 151 6.23 10.39 10.71
N ARG A 152 6.98 10.99 9.77
CA ARG A 152 8.26 11.65 10.08
C ARG A 152 8.62 12.70 9.03
N SER A 153 9.32 13.74 9.46
CA SER A 153 9.98 14.69 8.56
C SER A 153 11.31 14.09 8.05
N TRP A 154 11.57 14.26 6.76
CA TRP A 154 12.79 13.82 6.10
C TRP A 154 13.57 15.03 5.58
N ALA A 155 14.87 15.05 5.81
CA ALA A 155 15.75 16.12 5.30
C ALA A 155 16.14 15.88 3.84
N GLN A 156 16.30 14.61 3.45
CA GLN A 156 16.61 14.21 2.09
C GLN A 156 15.91 12.92 1.72
N VAL A 157 15.34 12.88 0.52
CA VAL A 157 14.69 11.71 -0.06
C VAL A 157 15.26 11.45 -1.44
N TRP A 158 15.81 10.25 -1.64
CA TRP A 158 16.25 9.80 -2.97
C TRP A 158 15.28 8.77 -3.54
N LEU A 159 14.96 8.95 -4.81
CA LEU A 159 14.18 8.00 -5.59
C LEU A 159 15.06 7.37 -6.67
N VAL A 160 15.08 6.05 -6.71
CA VAL A 160 15.85 5.26 -7.69
C VAL A 160 14.89 4.40 -8.50
N ASP A 161 14.97 4.46 -9.82
CA ASP A 161 14.25 3.54 -10.73
C ASP A 161 15.16 3.23 -11.92
N LEU A 162 14.97 2.09 -12.56
CA LEU A 162 15.68 1.75 -13.81
C LEU A 162 15.36 2.75 -14.92
N ASP A 163 14.13 3.26 -14.95
CA ASP A 163 13.72 4.38 -15.79
C ASP A 163 13.95 5.70 -15.03
N ARG A 164 15.11 6.32 -15.29
CA ARG A 164 15.50 7.58 -14.67
C ARG A 164 14.50 8.70 -14.93
N ALA A 165 13.96 8.81 -16.13
CA ALA A 165 12.99 9.86 -16.47
C ALA A 165 11.69 9.71 -15.67
N LYS A 166 11.29 8.49 -15.39
CA LYS A 166 10.17 8.19 -14.49
C LYS A 166 10.49 8.61 -13.04
N ALA A 167 11.70 8.30 -12.54
CA ALA A 167 12.12 8.71 -11.21
C ALA A 167 12.10 10.24 -11.06
N GLU A 168 12.67 10.98 -12.04
CA GLU A 168 12.70 12.46 -12.07
C GLU A 168 11.27 13.06 -12.08
N ARG A 169 10.38 12.52 -12.92
CA ARG A 169 9.00 12.97 -12.98
C ARG A 169 8.28 12.74 -11.64
N VAL A 170 8.37 11.54 -11.09
CA VAL A 170 7.71 11.20 -9.82
C VAL A 170 8.30 12.00 -8.66
N ALA A 171 9.61 12.21 -8.62
CA ALA A 171 10.26 13.05 -7.61
C ALA A 171 9.69 14.48 -7.66
N SER A 172 9.58 15.08 -8.84
CA SER A 172 8.99 16.43 -9.02
C SER A 172 7.53 16.49 -8.63
N GLU A 173 6.71 15.54 -9.08
CA GLU A 173 5.26 15.49 -8.79
C GLU A 173 5.00 15.31 -7.29
N MET A 174 5.67 14.34 -6.66
CA MET A 174 5.50 14.06 -5.23
C MET A 174 6.12 15.14 -4.35
N GLY A 175 7.28 15.68 -4.75
CA GLY A 175 7.93 16.80 -4.07
C GLY A 175 7.00 18.01 -4.01
N SER A 176 6.38 18.38 -5.13
CA SER A 176 5.40 19.46 -5.20
C SER A 176 4.15 19.18 -4.36
N ALA A 177 3.63 17.95 -4.40
CA ALA A 177 2.42 17.58 -3.68
C ALA A 177 2.61 17.50 -2.15
N LEU A 178 3.79 17.08 -1.69
CA LEU A 178 4.10 16.88 -0.27
C LEU A 178 4.88 18.05 0.36
N GLY A 179 5.36 19.00 -0.44
CA GLY A 179 6.23 20.07 0.03
C GLY A 179 7.61 19.57 0.48
N LEU A 180 8.14 18.55 -0.22
CA LEU A 180 9.39 17.89 0.09
C LEU A 180 10.44 18.10 -1.00
N ASP A 181 11.70 18.06 -0.58
CA ASP A 181 12.81 17.92 -1.51
C ASP A 181 13.04 16.42 -1.80
N ILE A 182 12.63 15.99 -2.99
CA ILE A 182 12.77 14.62 -3.47
C ILE A 182 13.61 14.65 -4.73
N GLU A 183 14.70 13.92 -4.74
CA GLU A 183 15.62 13.87 -5.87
C GLU A 183 15.65 12.48 -6.50
N ALA A 184 15.69 12.44 -7.83
CA ALA A 184 16.07 11.22 -8.54
C ALA A 184 17.59 11.03 -8.40
N ALA A 185 18.02 9.97 -7.75
CA ALA A 185 19.43 9.75 -7.48
C ALA A 185 20.25 9.51 -8.75
N ASP A 186 21.43 10.12 -8.82
CA ASP A 186 22.39 9.90 -9.91
C ASP A 186 23.08 8.52 -9.81
N SER A 187 23.25 8.03 -8.60
CA SER A 187 23.89 6.76 -8.29
C SER A 187 23.11 6.02 -7.20
N ALA A 188 22.67 4.80 -7.51
CA ALA A 188 22.03 3.93 -6.53
C ALA A 188 22.94 3.64 -5.33
N GLU A 189 24.23 3.37 -5.57
CA GLU A 189 25.22 3.12 -4.52
C GLU A 189 25.43 4.37 -3.65
N GLY A 190 25.54 5.55 -4.28
CA GLY A 190 25.68 6.83 -3.56
C GLY A 190 24.49 7.09 -2.66
N ALA A 191 23.28 6.97 -3.18
CA ALA A 191 22.05 7.15 -2.41
C ALA A 191 21.98 6.21 -1.20
N VAL A 192 22.30 4.93 -1.38
CA VAL A 192 22.32 3.96 -0.27
C VAL A 192 23.35 4.33 0.80
N ARG A 193 24.55 4.78 0.42
CA ARG A 193 25.61 5.16 1.37
C ARG A 193 25.23 6.37 2.23
N GLU A 194 24.42 7.25 1.70
CA GLU A 194 24.00 8.49 2.36
C GLU A 194 22.65 8.35 3.09
N SER A 195 22.01 7.16 3.03
CA SER A 195 20.69 6.94 3.61
C SER A 195 20.75 6.26 4.97
N ASP A 196 19.91 6.75 5.89
CA ASP A 196 19.57 6.07 7.14
C ASP A 196 18.61 4.91 6.92
N VAL A 197 17.72 5.04 5.93
CA VAL A 197 16.70 4.05 5.60
C VAL A 197 16.72 3.76 4.11
N VAL A 198 16.64 2.48 3.76
CA VAL A 198 16.53 2.02 2.38
C VAL A 198 15.28 1.15 2.24
N ILE A 199 14.46 1.48 1.27
CA ILE A 199 13.21 0.77 0.96
C ILE A 199 13.24 0.28 -0.48
N THR A 200 12.93 -0.99 -0.69
CA THR A 200 12.89 -1.59 -2.03
C THR A 200 11.46 -2.03 -2.34
N VAL A 201 10.88 -1.48 -3.42
CA VAL A 201 9.53 -1.76 -3.89
C VAL A 201 9.50 -1.95 -5.40
N THR A 202 10.51 -2.61 -5.90
CA THR A 202 10.66 -2.95 -7.31
C THR A 202 9.97 -4.28 -7.64
N THR A 203 9.63 -4.47 -8.92
CA THR A 203 9.17 -5.76 -9.46
C THR A 203 10.31 -6.61 -10.03
N GLY A 204 11.53 -6.09 -9.99
CA GLY A 204 12.72 -6.77 -10.52
C GLY A 204 13.15 -7.95 -9.67
N SER A 205 13.53 -9.03 -10.35
CA SER A 205 14.25 -10.18 -9.81
C SER A 205 15.75 -9.94 -9.89
#